data_93ccb2b4c28404d9e2d544786a20792a
#
_entry.id   93ccb2b4c28404d9e2d544786a20792a
#
_cell.length_a   1.000
_cell.length_b   1.000
_cell.length_c   1.000
_cell.angle_alpha   90.00
_cell.angle_beta   90.00
_cell.angle_gamma   90.00
#
_symmetry.space_group_name_H-M   'P 1'
#
loop_
_entity.id
_entity.type
_entity.pdbx_description
1 polymer ?
#
loop_
_entity_poly.entity_id
_entity_poly.type
_entity_poly.pdbx_seq_one_letter_code
_entity_poly.pdbx_strand_id
1 'polypeptide(L)'
;MTATQNHKMMEKIICFLQKTDMFTMVNIYTNGHHYSSDNYPEKEDTIVCKTKYGEYYDMGECDVEKIVEYANKDTITMTFEGPLYYDYNGYSEHSHHSYDKLNQIAEPYGLYAEQGYAWSLAFYK
;
A
#
# COMPACT_ATOMS: atom_id res chain seq x y z
N MET A 1 11.34 -4.29 -11.65
CA MET A 1 10.97 -2.95 -11.15
C MET A 1 12.17 -2.25 -10.55
N THR A 2 12.40 -1.01 -10.93
CA THR A 2 13.40 -0.19 -10.26
C THR A 2 12.84 0.40 -8.96
N ALA A 3 13.72 0.86 -8.07
CA ALA A 3 13.29 1.54 -6.84
C ALA A 3 12.44 2.78 -7.15
N THR A 4 12.80 3.53 -8.19
CA THR A 4 12.04 4.71 -8.62
C THR A 4 10.64 4.33 -9.11
N GLN A 5 10.51 3.27 -9.88
CA GLN A 5 9.21 2.79 -10.36
C GLN A 5 8.33 2.31 -9.21
N ASN A 6 8.90 1.56 -8.26
CA ASN A 6 8.19 1.13 -7.06
C ASN A 6 7.65 2.33 -6.28
N HIS A 7 8.48 3.35 -6.08
CA HIS A 7 8.08 4.55 -5.35
C HIS A 7 6.96 5.31 -6.07
N LYS A 8 7.06 5.49 -7.38
CA LYS A 8 6.02 6.16 -8.17
C LYS A 8 4.70 5.40 -8.13
N MET A 9 4.74 4.08 -8.27
CA MET A 9 3.55 3.25 -8.19
C MET A 9 2.92 3.34 -6.80
N MET A 10 3.73 3.27 -5.74
CA MET A 10 3.26 3.42 -4.36
C MET A 10 2.54 4.76 -4.16
N GLU A 11 3.12 5.86 -4.64
CA GLU A 11 2.48 7.17 -4.47
C GLU A 11 1.15 7.28 -5.21
N LYS A 12 1.01 6.64 -6.37
CA LYS A 12 -0.28 6.56 -7.07
C LYS A 12 -1.31 5.79 -6.25
N ILE A 13 -0.90 4.70 -5.62
CA ILE A 13 -1.78 3.92 -4.73
C ILE A 13 -2.21 4.79 -3.55
N ILE A 14 -1.26 5.45 -2.90
CA ILE A 14 -1.54 6.31 -1.74
C ILE A 14 -2.51 7.44 -2.13
N CYS A 15 -2.27 8.12 -3.25
CA CYS A 15 -3.17 9.18 -3.73
C CYS A 15 -4.59 8.68 -3.94
N PHE A 16 -4.75 7.51 -4.56
CA PHE A 16 -6.07 6.91 -4.73
C PHE A 16 -6.75 6.64 -3.39
N LEU A 17 -6.04 6.07 -2.45
CA LEU A 17 -6.59 5.76 -1.12
C LEU A 17 -6.93 7.02 -0.33
N GLN A 18 -6.10 8.06 -0.43
CA GLN A 18 -6.36 9.35 0.22
C GLN A 18 -7.59 10.04 -0.35
N LYS A 19 -7.73 10.08 -1.68
CA LYS A 19 -8.89 10.70 -2.34
C LYS A 19 -10.22 10.02 -2.01
N THR A 20 -10.18 8.75 -1.66
CA THR A 20 -11.39 7.96 -1.42
C THR A 20 -11.62 7.68 0.06
N ASP A 21 -10.89 8.37 0.94
CA ASP A 21 -10.96 8.22 2.39
C ASP A 21 -10.72 6.77 2.86
N MET A 22 -9.87 6.04 2.14
CA MET A 22 -9.51 4.66 2.50
C MET A 22 -8.08 4.52 3.01
N PHE A 23 -7.35 5.62 3.15
CA PHE A 23 -5.97 5.57 3.64
C PHE A 23 -5.92 5.63 5.16
N THR A 24 -6.43 4.58 5.80
CA THR A 24 -6.48 4.38 7.24
C THR A 24 -6.19 2.91 7.51
N MET A 25 -5.30 2.64 8.46
CA MET A 25 -4.88 1.27 8.80
C MET A 25 -4.29 0.52 7.60
N VAL A 26 -3.50 1.24 6.83
CA VAL A 26 -2.82 0.71 5.62
C VAL A 26 -1.32 0.75 5.83
N ASN A 27 -0.65 -0.35 5.56
CA ASN A 27 0.80 -0.46 5.54
C ASN A 27 1.25 -0.84 4.15
N ILE A 28 2.31 -0.20 3.67
CA ILE A 28 2.90 -0.49 2.37
C ILE A 28 4.39 -0.76 2.56
N TYR A 29 4.86 -1.82 1.95
CA TYR A 29 6.25 -2.25 2.03
C TYR A 29 6.84 -2.27 0.63
N THR A 30 7.86 -1.46 0.41
CA THR A 30 8.57 -1.40 -0.87
C THR A 30 9.96 -0.84 -0.67
N ASN A 31 10.88 -1.20 -1.55
CA ASN A 31 12.27 -0.70 -1.52
C ASN A 31 12.97 -0.91 -0.17
N GLY A 32 12.61 -1.96 0.56
CA GLY A 32 13.19 -2.23 1.88
C GLY A 32 12.72 -1.30 2.99
N HIS A 33 11.63 -0.57 2.78
CA HIS A 33 11.03 0.34 3.77
C HIS A 33 9.58 -0.02 4.06
N HIS A 34 9.15 0.35 5.26
CA HIS A 34 7.76 0.28 5.70
C HIS A 34 7.16 1.70 5.67
N TYR A 35 6.07 1.87 4.94
CA TYR A 35 5.30 3.11 4.90
C TYR A 35 3.92 2.87 5.50
N SER A 36 3.38 3.86 6.19
CA SER A 36 2.12 3.72 6.91
C SER A 36 1.21 4.92 6.70
N SER A 37 -0.09 4.66 6.74
CA SER A 37 -1.12 5.71 6.83
C SER A 37 -1.14 6.38 8.21
N ASP A 38 -0.63 5.70 9.23
CA ASP A 38 -0.72 6.14 10.62
C ASP A 38 0.65 6.55 11.14
N ASN A 39 0.68 7.66 11.88
CA ASN A 39 1.88 8.11 12.56
C ASN A 39 1.93 7.47 13.96
N TYR A 40 3.02 6.74 14.23
CA TYR A 40 3.24 6.13 15.55
C TYR A 40 4.22 7.01 16.34
N PRO A 41 3.74 7.79 17.32
CA PRO A 41 4.58 8.75 18.05
C PRO A 41 5.78 8.15 18.76
N GLU A 42 5.75 6.86 19.06
CA GLU A 42 6.84 6.14 19.72
C GLU A 42 8.06 5.91 18.83
N LYS A 43 7.91 6.06 17.52
CA LYS A 43 9.02 5.90 16.57
C LYS A 43 9.66 7.24 16.27
N GLU A 44 10.85 7.48 16.82
CA GLU A 44 11.58 8.74 16.69
C GLU A 44 12.07 9.03 15.28
N ASP A 45 12.28 7.99 14.45
CA ASP A 45 12.87 8.11 13.11
C ASP A 45 11.83 8.15 11.97
N THR A 46 10.57 8.43 12.31
CA THR A 46 9.51 8.53 11.30
C THR A 46 9.68 9.80 10.46
N ILE A 47 9.68 9.62 9.15
CA ILE A 47 9.74 10.75 8.20
C ILE A 47 8.34 10.98 7.64
N VAL A 48 7.87 12.23 7.76
CA VAL A 48 6.59 12.63 7.19
C VAL A 48 6.77 12.90 5.70
N CYS A 49 5.97 12.23 4.89
CA CYS A 49 5.93 12.40 3.45
C CYS A 49 4.57 12.96 3.04
N LYS A 50 4.51 13.64 1.90
CA LYS A 50 3.27 14.28 1.47
C LYS A 50 2.96 13.96 0.01
N THR A 51 1.65 13.79 -0.25
CA THR A 51 1.09 13.88 -1.59
C THR A 51 0.19 15.11 -1.65
N LYS A 52 -0.37 15.41 -2.81
CA LYS A 52 -1.34 16.52 -2.93
C LYS A 52 -2.65 16.27 -2.18
N TYR A 53 -2.88 15.05 -1.71
CA TYR A 53 -4.12 14.68 -1.00
C TYR A 53 -3.92 14.43 0.50
N GLY A 54 -2.70 14.43 0.99
CA GLY A 54 -2.45 14.21 2.42
C GLY A 54 -1.05 13.71 2.74
N GLU A 55 -0.89 13.23 3.97
CA GLU A 55 0.40 12.76 4.48
C GLU A 55 0.45 11.24 4.51
N TYR A 56 1.66 10.71 4.44
CA TYR A 56 1.98 9.33 4.76
C TYR A 56 3.34 9.30 5.46
N TYR A 57 3.70 8.16 6.04
CA TYR A 57 4.85 8.11 6.94
C TYR A 57 5.82 7.01 6.54
N ASP A 58 7.09 7.37 6.33
CA ASP A 58 8.17 6.41 6.17
C ASP A 58 8.61 5.97 7.57
N MET A 59 8.35 4.72 7.90
CA MET A 59 8.64 4.14 9.21
C MET A 59 10.04 3.54 9.30
N GLY A 60 10.83 3.63 8.23
CA GLY A 60 12.20 3.16 8.19
C GLY A 60 12.40 1.83 7.48
N GLU A 61 13.60 1.31 7.58
CA GLU A 61 13.99 0.05 6.93
C GLU A 61 13.20 -1.14 7.49
N CYS A 62 12.85 -2.07 6.60
CA CYS A 62 12.03 -3.21 6.96
C CYS A 62 12.26 -4.35 5.97
N ASP A 63 12.47 -5.57 6.48
CA ASP A 63 12.49 -6.77 5.66
C ASP A 63 11.09 -7.38 5.65
N VAL A 64 10.33 -7.09 4.59
CA VAL A 64 8.92 -7.49 4.49
C VAL A 64 8.74 -9.00 4.52
N GLU A 65 9.68 -9.78 4.00
CA GLU A 65 9.58 -11.25 4.00
C GLU A 65 9.57 -11.85 5.40
N LYS A 66 10.10 -11.14 6.39
CA LYS A 66 10.07 -11.57 7.80
C LYS A 66 8.79 -11.22 8.52
N ILE A 67 7.94 -10.40 7.92
CA ILE A 67 6.74 -9.83 8.55
C ILE A 67 5.46 -10.32 7.88
N VAL A 68 5.44 -10.40 6.55
CA VAL A 68 4.23 -10.69 5.77
C VAL A 68 4.47 -11.94 4.93
N GLU A 69 3.60 -12.95 5.13
CA GLU A 69 3.55 -14.10 4.24
C GLU A 69 3.08 -13.67 2.85
N TYR A 70 3.58 -14.33 1.83
CA TYR A 70 3.25 -14.03 0.43
C TYR A 70 3.68 -12.63 0.00
N ALA A 71 4.75 -12.10 0.63
CA ALA A 71 5.31 -10.81 0.27
C ALA A 71 6.09 -10.88 -1.05
N ASN A 72 6.15 -9.76 -1.76
CA ASN A 72 7.05 -9.57 -2.89
C ASN A 72 7.97 -8.37 -2.62
N LYS A 73 9.19 -8.65 -2.17
CA LYS A 73 10.17 -7.60 -1.85
C LYS A 73 10.64 -6.80 -3.07
N ASP A 74 10.46 -7.35 -4.26
CA ASP A 74 10.94 -6.72 -5.50
C ASP A 74 9.98 -5.67 -6.04
N THR A 75 8.75 -5.66 -5.56
CA THR A 75 7.71 -4.71 -5.96
C THR A 75 7.08 -4.06 -4.73
N ILE A 76 5.79 -4.21 -4.55
CA ILE A 76 5.04 -3.63 -3.43
C ILE A 76 4.24 -4.73 -2.75
N THR A 77 4.26 -4.74 -1.43
CA THR A 77 3.40 -5.57 -0.58
C THR A 77 2.58 -4.64 0.31
N MET A 78 1.32 -4.97 0.54
CA MET A 78 0.43 -4.18 1.38
C MET A 78 -0.26 -5.05 2.42
N THR A 79 -0.44 -4.50 3.61
CA THR A 79 -1.36 -5.03 4.61
C THR A 79 -2.36 -3.95 4.98
N PHE A 80 -3.61 -4.32 5.23
CA PHE A 80 -4.66 -3.34 5.45
C PHE A 80 -5.81 -3.92 6.26
N GLU A 81 -6.37 -3.04 7.09
CA GLU A 81 -7.62 -3.24 7.80
C GLU A 81 -8.49 -2.01 7.53
N GLY A 82 -9.62 -1.89 8.19
CA GLY A 82 -10.47 -0.71 8.04
C GLY A 82 -11.09 -0.55 6.66
N PRO A 83 -11.21 0.70 6.15
CA PRO A 83 -11.97 0.96 4.92
C PRO A 83 -11.51 0.18 3.69
N LEU A 84 -10.20 0.08 3.47
CA LEU A 84 -9.68 -0.66 2.31
C LEU A 84 -10.00 -2.16 2.40
N TYR A 85 -9.92 -2.73 3.59
CA TYR A 85 -10.28 -4.13 3.82
C TYR A 85 -11.71 -4.42 3.35
N TYR A 86 -12.65 -3.59 3.78
CA TYR A 86 -14.05 -3.77 3.41
C TYR A 86 -14.31 -3.55 1.93
N ASP A 87 -13.69 -2.52 1.34
CA ASP A 87 -13.86 -2.23 -0.07
C ASP A 87 -13.25 -3.31 -0.96
N TYR A 88 -12.02 -3.71 -0.67
CA TYR A 88 -11.28 -4.68 -1.48
C TYR A 88 -11.96 -6.05 -1.48
N ASN A 89 -12.54 -6.45 -0.34
CA ASN A 89 -13.20 -7.75 -0.18
C ASN A 89 -14.71 -7.72 -0.49
N GLY A 90 -15.24 -6.60 -0.96
CA GLY A 90 -16.61 -6.50 -1.44
C GLY A 90 -17.66 -6.32 -0.36
N TYR A 91 -17.29 -5.84 0.82
CA TYR A 91 -18.23 -5.64 1.94
C TYR A 91 -18.73 -4.21 2.07
N SER A 92 -18.24 -3.27 1.27
CA SER A 92 -18.64 -1.85 1.33
C SER A 92 -19.95 -1.62 0.60
N GLU A 93 -20.86 -0.83 1.20
CA GLU A 93 -22.11 -0.40 0.56
C GLU A 93 -21.84 0.54 -0.63
N HIS A 94 -20.82 1.39 -0.51
CA HIS A 94 -20.41 2.34 -1.54
C HIS A 94 -19.01 1.98 -2.01
N SER A 95 -18.94 1.02 -2.94
CA SER A 95 -17.65 0.54 -3.45
C SER A 95 -16.91 1.63 -4.22
N HIS A 96 -15.60 1.74 -3.94
CA HIS A 96 -14.68 2.53 -4.73
C HIS A 96 -13.95 1.68 -5.77
N HIS A 97 -14.35 0.42 -5.94
CA HIS A 97 -13.76 -0.53 -6.88
C HIS A 97 -12.25 -0.66 -6.69
N SER A 98 -11.80 -0.76 -5.43
CA SER A 98 -10.36 -0.77 -5.11
C SER A 98 -9.62 -1.95 -5.75
N TYR A 99 -10.26 -3.12 -5.86
CA TYR A 99 -9.66 -4.27 -6.55
C TYR A 99 -9.27 -3.88 -7.99
N ASP A 100 -10.24 -3.38 -8.75
CA ASP A 100 -10.01 -2.99 -10.14
C ASP A 100 -9.03 -1.83 -10.25
N LYS A 101 -9.17 -0.85 -9.34
CA LYS A 101 -8.35 0.36 -9.37
C LYS A 101 -6.88 0.09 -9.07
N LEU A 102 -6.60 -0.75 -8.08
CA LEU A 102 -5.21 -1.11 -7.77
C LEU A 102 -4.57 -1.87 -8.93
N ASN A 103 -5.32 -2.76 -9.60
CA ASN A 103 -4.83 -3.44 -10.79
C ASN A 103 -4.62 -2.47 -11.97
N GLN A 104 -5.49 -1.47 -12.14
CA GLN A 104 -5.29 -0.42 -13.16
C GLN A 104 -4.02 0.39 -12.91
N ILE A 105 -3.73 0.70 -11.65
CA ILE A 105 -2.50 1.41 -11.28
C ILE A 105 -1.26 0.54 -11.58
N ALA A 106 -1.35 -0.75 -11.36
CA ALA A 106 -0.25 -1.70 -11.57
C ALA A 106 0.01 -2.02 -13.04
N GLU A 107 -1.03 -1.98 -13.88
CA GLU A 107 -0.97 -2.40 -15.28
C GLU A 107 0.15 -1.74 -16.09
N PRO A 108 0.37 -0.41 -16.03
CA PRO A 108 1.47 0.23 -16.78
C PRO A 108 2.86 -0.28 -16.41
N TYR A 109 3.00 -0.91 -15.25
CA TYR A 109 4.27 -1.50 -14.79
C TYR A 109 4.36 -3.00 -15.10
N GLY A 110 3.37 -3.55 -15.80
CA GLY A 110 3.32 -4.98 -16.11
C GLY A 110 3.01 -5.86 -14.91
N LEU A 111 2.33 -5.31 -13.90
CA LEU A 111 2.03 -6.01 -12.65
C LEU A 111 0.53 -6.19 -12.45
N TYR A 112 0.19 -7.13 -11.59
CA TYR A 112 -1.17 -7.35 -11.10
C TYR A 112 -1.11 -7.63 -9.60
N ALA A 113 -2.20 -7.32 -8.90
CA ALA A 113 -2.32 -7.60 -7.47
C ALA A 113 -2.76 -9.04 -7.24
N GLU A 114 -2.10 -9.71 -6.29
CA GLU A 114 -2.47 -11.04 -5.84
C GLU A 114 -2.65 -11.02 -4.33
N GLN A 115 -3.82 -11.46 -3.87
CA GLN A 115 -4.16 -11.45 -2.47
C GLN A 115 -3.54 -12.67 -1.76
N GLY A 116 -2.86 -12.42 -0.63
CA GLY A 116 -2.37 -13.49 0.23
C GLY A 116 -3.46 -13.89 1.23
N TYR A 117 -3.72 -13.00 2.20
CA TYR A 117 -4.85 -13.09 3.11
C TYR A 117 -5.88 -12.02 2.76
N ALA A 118 -7.06 -12.05 3.38
CA ALA A 118 -8.08 -11.02 3.19
C ALA A 118 -7.54 -9.60 3.48
N TRP A 119 -6.53 -9.49 4.33
CA TRP A 119 -5.92 -8.23 4.77
C TRP A 119 -4.54 -7.98 4.15
N SER A 120 -4.13 -8.73 3.13
CA SER A 120 -2.82 -8.54 2.50
C SER A 120 -2.87 -8.79 1.00
N LEU A 121 -2.01 -8.08 0.27
CA LEU A 121 -1.77 -8.31 -1.15
C LEU A 121 -0.33 -7.97 -1.50
N ALA A 122 0.14 -8.51 -2.62
CA ALA A 122 1.40 -8.11 -3.23
C ALA A 122 1.24 -8.05 -4.75
N PHE A 123 2.14 -7.34 -5.41
CA PHE A 123 2.08 -7.16 -6.86
C PHE A 123 3.12 -8.06 -7.54
N TYR A 124 2.70 -8.75 -8.58
CA TYR A 124 3.49 -9.72 -9.34
C TYR A 124 3.38 -9.46 -10.84
N LYS A 125 4.34 -10.00 -11.56
CA LYS A 125 4.30 -9.99 -13.03
C LYS A 125 3.37 -11.05 -13.57
#